data_f0a886cad26e3415143a5714f7895767
#
_entry.id   f0a886cad26e3415143a5714f7895767
#
_cell.length_a   1.000
_cell.length_b   1.000
_cell.length_c   1.000
_cell.angle_alpha   90.00
_cell.angle_beta   90.00
_cell.angle_gamma   90.00
#
_symmetry.space_group_name_H-M   'P 1'
#
loop_
_entity.id
_entity.type
_entity.pdbx_description
1 polymer ?
#
loop_
_entity_poly.entity_id
_entity_poly.type
_entity_poly.pdbx_seq_one_letter_code
_entity_poly.pdbx_strand_id
1 'polypeptide(L)'
;MAQKLSEPDLPDDIDIKDLDPMVLQDLRVLSKDNAERVAKHLIMSAVLIEDDTALALQHARAAKNRAGRVGVVREMNGIAAYHAGEWKEALSELRAARRLMGGPGLLAVMADCERGLGRPEKAVELARTPEARQLDPESRIELGIVVAGARRDLGQNDAAVATLQRLEPTQNSSSIPHLRLAYAYADALFVAGRKEEAKEWFAHVASNDEGELTDAAVRLDELG
;
A
#
# COMPACT_ATOMS: atom_id res chain seq x y z
N MET A 1 22.78 25.78 7.99
CA MET A 1 21.68 26.39 7.23
C MET A 1 21.04 25.28 6.44
N ALA A 2 19.82 24.86 6.77
CA ALA A 2 19.08 23.88 5.98
C ALA A 2 18.76 24.54 4.63
N GLN A 3 19.22 23.93 3.55
CA GLN A 3 18.88 24.33 2.20
C GLN A 3 17.37 24.24 2.08
N LYS A 4 16.69 25.36 1.90
CA LYS A 4 15.27 25.41 1.61
C LYS A 4 15.11 24.75 0.25
N LEU A 5 14.80 23.47 0.22
CA LEU A 5 14.45 22.76 -1.01
C LEU A 5 13.35 23.57 -1.67
N SER A 6 13.60 24.06 -2.88
CA SER A 6 12.59 24.76 -3.67
C SER A 6 11.43 23.79 -3.86
N GLU A 7 10.22 24.26 -3.56
CA GLU A 7 9.03 23.47 -3.85
C GLU A 7 8.97 23.21 -5.36
N PRO A 8 8.52 22.03 -5.79
CA PRO A 8 8.28 21.77 -7.20
C PRO A 8 7.19 22.71 -7.73
N ASP A 9 7.29 23.06 -9.01
CA ASP A 9 6.34 23.94 -9.67
C ASP A 9 4.94 23.33 -9.70
N LEU A 10 3.92 24.19 -9.57
CA LEU A 10 2.52 23.79 -9.64
C LEU A 10 1.92 24.33 -10.93
N PRO A 11 1.30 23.50 -11.78
CA PRO A 11 0.50 23.95 -12.90
C PRO A 11 -0.62 24.90 -12.45
N ASP A 12 -0.96 25.86 -13.29
CA ASP A 12 -1.99 26.89 -12.97
C ASP A 12 -3.42 26.32 -13.01
N ASP A 13 -3.63 25.25 -13.76
CA ASP A 13 -4.92 24.64 -14.08
C ASP A 13 -5.39 23.57 -13.06
N ILE A 14 -4.68 23.37 -11.96
CA ILE A 14 -5.10 22.40 -10.93
C ILE A 14 -6.34 22.90 -10.20
N ASP A 15 -7.45 22.17 -10.33
CA ASP A 15 -8.66 22.41 -9.52
C ASP A 15 -8.59 21.62 -8.20
N ILE A 16 -8.60 22.30 -7.08
CA ILE A 16 -8.58 21.65 -5.75
C ILE A 16 -9.81 20.77 -5.49
N LYS A 17 -10.87 20.90 -6.28
CA LYS A 17 -12.08 20.03 -6.18
C LYS A 17 -11.82 18.62 -6.63
N ASP A 18 -10.71 18.35 -7.32
CA ASP A 18 -10.29 17.00 -7.68
C ASP A 18 -9.79 16.20 -6.46
N LEU A 19 -9.53 16.89 -5.34
CA LEU A 19 -9.16 16.24 -4.10
C LEU A 19 -10.40 15.76 -3.34
N ASP A 20 -10.29 14.57 -2.70
CA ASP A 20 -11.37 14.03 -1.88
C ASP A 20 -11.91 15.07 -0.89
N PRO A 21 -13.24 15.23 -0.79
CA PRO A 21 -13.87 16.19 0.12
C PRO A 21 -13.47 16.03 1.59
N MET A 22 -13.18 14.80 2.04
CA MET A 22 -12.70 14.55 3.42
C MET A 22 -11.30 15.10 3.61
N VAL A 23 -10.41 14.94 2.63
CA VAL A 23 -9.06 15.53 2.67
C VAL A 23 -9.14 17.05 2.69
N LEU A 24 -10.01 17.66 1.86
CA LEU A 24 -10.25 19.10 1.88
C LEU A 24 -10.79 19.58 3.24
N GLN A 25 -11.62 18.79 3.91
CA GLN A 25 -12.10 19.09 5.25
C GLN A 25 -10.96 19.10 6.28
N ASP A 26 -10.05 18.15 6.23
CA ASP A 26 -8.89 18.09 7.13
C ASP A 26 -7.94 19.29 6.92
N LEU A 27 -7.85 19.83 5.71
CA LEU A 27 -7.04 21.00 5.40
C LEU A 27 -7.64 22.32 5.93
N ARG A 28 -8.89 22.38 6.37
CA ARG A 28 -9.55 23.60 6.90
C ARG A 28 -8.90 24.19 8.14
N VAL A 29 -8.06 23.43 8.84
CA VAL A 29 -7.28 23.92 9.97
C VAL A 29 -6.16 24.88 9.58
N LEU A 30 -5.86 24.95 8.28
CA LEU A 30 -4.85 25.83 7.68
C LEU A 30 -5.48 27.16 7.23
N SER A 31 -4.66 28.19 7.03
CA SER A 31 -5.12 29.39 6.31
C SER A 31 -5.54 29.01 4.87
N LYS A 32 -6.48 29.75 4.29
CA LYS A 32 -7.04 29.48 2.96
C LYS A 32 -5.94 29.28 1.90
N ASP A 33 -5.00 30.22 1.81
CA ASP A 33 -3.93 30.18 0.80
C ASP A 33 -2.99 28.98 1.02
N ASN A 34 -2.71 28.63 2.29
CA ASN A 34 -1.88 27.47 2.59
C ASN A 34 -2.62 26.16 2.31
N ALA A 35 -3.92 26.08 2.65
CA ALA A 35 -4.75 24.93 2.36
C ALA A 35 -4.82 24.64 0.85
N GLU A 36 -5.05 25.70 0.04
CA GLU A 36 -5.08 25.60 -1.42
C GLU A 36 -3.75 25.08 -1.97
N ARG A 37 -2.62 25.65 -1.52
CA ARG A 37 -1.30 25.24 -2.00
C ARG A 37 -0.96 23.81 -1.59
N VAL A 38 -1.30 23.39 -0.37
CA VAL A 38 -1.16 22.01 0.10
C VAL A 38 -2.01 21.06 -0.73
N ALA A 39 -3.28 21.41 -0.98
CA ALA A 39 -4.18 20.60 -1.82
C ALA A 39 -3.60 20.37 -3.22
N LYS A 40 -3.10 21.41 -3.88
CA LYS A 40 -2.47 21.31 -5.21
C LYS A 40 -1.26 20.36 -5.20
N HIS A 41 -0.41 20.44 -4.18
CA HIS A 41 0.72 19.52 -4.05
C HIS A 41 0.27 18.07 -3.79
N LEU A 42 -0.80 17.85 -3.03
CA LEU A 42 -1.35 16.51 -2.81
C LEU A 42 -1.93 15.91 -4.11
N ILE A 43 -2.64 16.72 -4.91
CA ILE A 43 -3.15 16.31 -6.23
C ILE A 43 -1.98 15.92 -7.14
N MET A 44 -0.97 16.79 -7.26
CA MET A 44 0.20 16.46 -8.09
C MET A 44 0.93 15.21 -7.64
N SER A 45 1.04 15.00 -6.32
CA SER A 45 1.61 13.78 -5.79
C SER A 45 0.81 12.54 -6.22
N ALA A 46 -0.52 12.61 -6.15
CA ALA A 46 -1.39 11.49 -6.54
C ALA A 46 -1.35 11.21 -8.05
N VAL A 47 -1.37 12.24 -8.88
CA VAL A 47 -1.33 12.11 -10.36
C VAL A 47 -0.01 11.51 -10.83
N LEU A 48 1.10 11.89 -10.22
CA LEU A 48 2.44 11.48 -10.64
C LEU A 48 2.92 10.17 -10.02
N ILE A 49 2.12 9.56 -9.15
CA ILE A 49 2.61 8.45 -8.29
C ILE A 49 3.03 7.20 -9.08
N GLU A 50 2.45 6.98 -10.25
CA GLU A 50 2.76 5.84 -11.12
C GLU A 50 3.78 6.19 -12.20
N ASP A 51 3.76 7.44 -12.70
CA ASP A 51 4.57 7.88 -13.84
C ASP A 51 5.93 8.46 -13.41
N ASP A 52 5.98 9.24 -12.32
CA ASP A 52 7.18 9.87 -11.79
C ASP A 52 7.15 9.89 -10.26
N THR A 53 7.47 8.74 -9.66
CA THR A 53 7.48 8.56 -8.19
C THR A 53 8.41 9.54 -7.48
N ALA A 54 9.50 9.96 -8.13
CA ALA A 54 10.46 10.89 -7.54
C ALA A 54 9.87 12.30 -7.43
N LEU A 55 9.19 12.77 -8.47
CA LEU A 55 8.50 14.06 -8.47
C LEU A 55 7.25 14.03 -7.58
N ALA A 56 6.48 12.92 -7.61
CA ALA A 56 5.37 12.69 -6.70
C ALA A 56 5.79 12.87 -5.23
N LEU A 57 6.91 12.27 -4.84
CA LEU A 57 7.45 12.40 -3.49
C LEU A 57 7.90 13.82 -3.18
N GLN A 58 8.46 14.57 -4.15
CA GLN A 58 8.81 15.97 -3.93
C GLN A 58 7.56 16.82 -3.64
N HIS A 59 6.46 16.62 -4.37
CA HIS A 59 5.18 17.28 -4.10
C HIS A 59 4.62 16.89 -2.73
N ALA A 60 4.64 15.61 -2.36
CA ALA A 60 4.20 15.16 -1.04
C ALA A 60 5.02 15.78 0.10
N ARG A 61 6.34 15.86 -0.07
CA ARG A 61 7.24 16.53 0.89
C ARG A 61 6.96 18.04 0.99
N ALA A 62 6.65 18.71 -0.13
CA ALA A 62 6.25 20.11 -0.13
C ALA A 62 4.95 20.32 0.66
N ALA A 63 3.94 19.48 0.45
CA ALA A 63 2.71 19.50 1.24
C ALA A 63 2.99 19.28 2.74
N LYS A 64 3.81 18.28 3.09
CA LYS A 64 4.20 17.99 4.47
C LYS A 64 4.95 19.15 5.13
N ASN A 65 5.86 19.80 4.44
CA ASN A 65 6.61 20.95 4.98
C ASN A 65 5.67 22.10 5.37
N ARG A 66 4.54 22.25 4.67
CA ARG A 66 3.52 23.27 4.93
C ARG A 66 2.50 22.87 5.98
N ALA A 67 2.16 21.57 6.07
CA ALA A 67 1.04 21.07 6.85
C ALA A 67 1.35 19.76 7.59
N GLY A 68 2.57 19.57 8.07
CA GLY A 68 3.01 18.33 8.71
C GLY A 68 2.35 17.99 10.06
N ARG A 69 1.38 18.77 10.53
CA ARG A 69 0.51 18.45 11.68
C ARG A 69 -0.85 17.90 11.25
N VAL A 70 -1.14 17.87 9.96
CA VAL A 70 -2.37 17.31 9.40
C VAL A 70 -2.13 15.84 9.07
N GLY A 71 -2.95 14.95 9.61
CA GLY A 71 -2.74 13.50 9.52
C GLY A 71 -2.72 12.98 8.11
N VAL A 72 -3.70 13.37 7.29
CA VAL A 72 -3.81 12.95 5.88
C VAL A 72 -2.61 13.42 5.05
N VAL A 73 -2.03 14.58 5.33
CA VAL A 73 -0.83 15.07 4.62
C VAL A 73 0.39 14.18 4.92
N ARG A 74 0.50 13.69 6.15
CA ARG A 74 1.51 12.71 6.52
C ARG A 74 1.29 11.37 5.83
N GLU A 75 0.04 10.92 5.77
CA GLU A 75 -0.31 9.67 5.11
C GLU A 75 0.01 9.71 3.62
N MET A 76 -0.38 10.77 2.93
CA MET A 76 -0.05 10.97 1.51
C MET A 76 1.47 11.01 1.26
N ASN A 77 2.24 11.68 2.15
CA ASN A 77 3.71 11.64 2.05
C ASN A 77 4.25 10.21 2.28
N GLY A 78 3.68 9.47 3.21
CA GLY A 78 4.05 8.08 3.47
C GLY A 78 3.79 7.18 2.26
N ILE A 79 2.65 7.34 1.59
CA ILE A 79 2.30 6.62 0.36
C ILE A 79 3.27 6.97 -0.77
N ALA A 80 3.51 8.25 -1.03
CA ALA A 80 4.45 8.68 -2.06
C ALA A 80 5.88 8.17 -1.80
N ALA A 81 6.33 8.20 -0.55
CA ALA A 81 7.62 7.65 -0.16
C ALA A 81 7.69 6.12 -0.35
N TYR A 82 6.58 5.40 -0.09
CA TYR A 82 6.47 3.96 -0.35
C TYR A 82 6.67 3.65 -1.84
N HIS A 83 5.94 4.32 -2.73
CA HIS A 83 6.07 4.13 -4.18
C HIS A 83 7.47 4.50 -4.70
N ALA A 84 8.12 5.48 -4.08
CA ALA A 84 9.50 5.86 -4.42
C ALA A 84 10.58 4.95 -3.81
N GLY A 85 10.21 3.88 -3.08
CA GLY A 85 11.16 2.97 -2.42
C GLY A 85 11.86 3.55 -1.19
N GLU A 86 11.41 4.72 -0.71
CA GLU A 86 11.95 5.39 0.47
C GLU A 86 11.33 4.82 1.76
N TRP A 87 11.53 3.51 1.99
CA TRP A 87 10.88 2.72 3.04
C TRP A 87 10.98 3.32 4.45
N LYS A 88 12.12 3.94 4.78
CA LYS A 88 12.31 4.56 6.10
C LYS A 88 11.41 5.79 6.27
N GLU A 89 11.33 6.64 5.25
CA GLU A 89 10.47 7.81 5.27
C GLU A 89 9.01 7.38 5.29
N ALA A 90 8.62 6.47 4.39
CA ALA A 90 7.27 5.93 4.34
C ALA A 90 6.79 5.45 5.71
N LEU A 91 7.56 4.57 6.34
CA LEU A 91 7.23 4.01 7.65
C LEU A 91 7.14 5.08 8.75
N SER A 92 8.03 6.08 8.73
CA SER A 92 8.03 7.19 9.69
C SER A 92 6.77 8.05 9.55
N GLU A 93 6.41 8.40 8.31
CA GLU A 93 5.27 9.26 8.02
C GLU A 93 3.94 8.53 8.27
N LEU A 94 3.80 7.27 7.88
CA LEU A 94 2.61 6.46 8.15
C LEU A 94 2.39 6.24 9.65
N ARG A 95 3.45 6.04 10.43
CA ARG A 95 3.36 5.98 11.90
C ARG A 95 2.93 7.32 12.49
N ALA A 96 3.40 8.44 11.94
CA ALA A 96 3.00 9.77 12.38
C ALA A 96 1.53 10.06 12.02
N ALA A 97 1.10 9.72 10.80
CA ALA A 97 -0.30 9.81 10.36
C ALA A 97 -1.22 9.04 11.31
N ARG A 98 -0.89 7.77 11.59
CA ARG A 98 -1.68 6.93 12.51
C ARG A 98 -1.80 7.52 13.91
N ARG A 99 -0.74 8.14 14.44
CA ARG A 99 -0.81 8.84 15.76
C ARG A 99 -1.71 10.05 15.74
N LEU A 100 -1.82 10.74 14.61
CA LEU A 100 -2.65 11.95 14.46
C LEU A 100 -4.12 11.61 14.21
N MET A 101 -4.40 10.60 13.40
CA MET A 101 -5.75 10.23 12.96
C MET A 101 -6.38 9.14 13.84
N GLY A 102 -5.56 8.36 14.53
CA GLY A 102 -6.03 7.16 15.23
C GLY A 102 -6.26 5.96 14.30
N GLY A 103 -6.82 4.88 14.86
CA GLY A 103 -7.14 3.67 14.10
C GLY A 103 -5.93 2.84 13.66
N PRO A 104 -6.15 1.84 12.79
CA PRO A 104 -5.10 0.95 12.32
C PRO A 104 -4.14 1.60 11.32
N GLY A 105 -4.59 2.63 10.58
CA GLY A 105 -3.85 3.23 9.47
C GLY A 105 -3.54 2.20 8.38
N LEU A 106 -2.56 2.49 7.53
CA LEU A 106 -2.13 1.63 6.43
C LEU A 106 -1.17 0.53 6.90
N LEU A 107 -1.64 -0.40 7.74
CA LEU A 107 -0.79 -1.45 8.32
C LEU A 107 -0.14 -2.35 7.27
N ALA A 108 -0.82 -2.67 6.17
CA ALA A 108 -0.26 -3.47 5.09
C ALA A 108 0.97 -2.78 4.46
N VAL A 109 0.84 -1.49 4.13
CA VAL A 109 1.94 -0.68 3.58
C VAL A 109 3.08 -0.55 4.59
N MET A 110 2.77 -0.35 5.88
CA MET A 110 3.78 -0.29 6.94
C MET A 110 4.54 -1.63 7.08
N ALA A 111 3.83 -2.76 6.98
CA ALA A 111 4.44 -4.09 7.01
C ALA A 111 5.33 -4.33 5.79
N ASP A 112 4.90 -3.88 4.62
CA ASP A 112 5.71 -4.02 3.41
C ASP A 112 6.96 -3.11 3.45
N CYS A 113 6.86 -1.91 4.01
CA CYS A 113 8.03 -1.09 4.31
C CYS A 113 9.05 -1.81 5.21
N GLU A 114 8.61 -2.55 6.23
CA GLU A 114 9.51 -3.33 7.08
C GLU A 114 10.19 -4.45 6.28
N ARG A 115 9.49 -5.09 5.34
CA ARG A 115 10.08 -6.07 4.40
C ARG A 115 11.13 -5.41 3.51
N GLY A 116 10.80 -4.27 2.88
CA GLY A 116 11.73 -3.49 2.05
C GLY A 116 12.98 -3.04 2.80
N LEU A 117 12.89 -2.90 4.13
CA LEU A 117 14.03 -2.62 5.01
C LEU A 117 14.81 -3.87 5.45
N GLY A 118 14.47 -5.06 4.92
CA GLY A 118 15.09 -6.33 5.31
C GLY A 118 14.71 -6.80 6.71
N ARG A 119 13.50 -6.48 7.17
CA ARG A 119 13.01 -6.79 8.52
C ARG A 119 11.67 -7.55 8.48
N PRO A 120 11.62 -8.71 7.78
CA PRO A 120 10.37 -9.46 7.59
C PRO A 120 9.73 -9.91 8.92
N GLU A 121 10.52 -10.13 9.99
CA GLU A 121 9.98 -10.46 11.31
C GLU A 121 9.08 -9.35 11.84
N LYS A 122 9.45 -8.07 11.62
CA LYS A 122 8.66 -6.92 12.04
C LYS A 122 7.36 -6.78 11.25
N ALA A 123 7.36 -7.15 9.97
CA ALA A 123 6.15 -7.23 9.18
C ALA A 123 5.16 -8.26 9.78
N VAL A 124 5.65 -9.44 10.16
CA VAL A 124 4.85 -10.47 10.83
C VAL A 124 4.35 -10.01 12.20
N GLU A 125 5.14 -9.25 12.96
CA GLU A 125 4.74 -8.69 14.26
C GLU A 125 3.59 -7.68 14.11
N LEU A 126 3.60 -6.82 13.08
CA LEU A 126 2.55 -5.84 12.85
C LEU A 126 1.16 -6.49 12.70
N ALA A 127 1.05 -7.66 12.07
CA ALA A 127 -0.20 -8.40 11.94
C ALA A 127 -0.75 -8.96 13.28
N ARG A 128 0.07 -8.96 14.34
CA ARG A 128 -0.33 -9.45 15.67
C ARG A 128 -0.76 -8.33 16.61
N THR A 129 -0.65 -7.09 16.17
CA THR A 129 -1.01 -5.92 16.98
C THR A 129 -2.52 -5.82 17.18
N PRO A 130 -3.00 -5.18 18.26
CA PRO A 130 -4.43 -4.94 18.47
C PRO A 130 -5.08 -4.18 17.32
N GLU A 131 -4.36 -3.29 16.67
CA GLU A 131 -4.83 -2.49 15.54
C GLU A 131 -5.12 -3.34 14.32
N ALA A 132 -4.38 -4.42 14.08
CA ALA A 132 -4.65 -5.34 12.96
C ALA A 132 -6.03 -6.01 13.08
N ARG A 133 -6.59 -6.12 14.29
CA ARG A 133 -7.94 -6.64 14.51
C ARG A 133 -9.05 -5.65 14.15
N GLN A 134 -8.71 -4.38 13.98
CA GLN A 134 -9.63 -3.29 13.64
C GLN A 134 -9.74 -3.07 12.13
N LEU A 135 -8.91 -3.77 11.34
CA LEU A 135 -8.94 -3.67 9.88
C LEU A 135 -10.26 -4.20 9.34
N ASP A 136 -10.77 -3.50 8.33
CA ASP A 136 -11.85 -4.00 7.48
C ASP A 136 -11.41 -5.27 6.72
N PRO A 137 -12.34 -6.02 6.11
CA PRO A 137 -12.01 -7.27 5.42
C PRO A 137 -10.98 -7.12 4.31
N GLU A 138 -11.04 -6.07 3.49
CA GLU A 138 -10.13 -5.85 2.37
C GLU A 138 -8.72 -5.51 2.87
N SER A 139 -8.62 -4.57 3.82
CA SER A 139 -7.34 -4.20 4.45
C SER A 139 -6.68 -5.40 5.18
N ARG A 140 -7.51 -6.32 5.71
CA ARG A 140 -7.02 -7.55 6.34
C ARG A 140 -6.45 -8.53 5.31
N ILE A 141 -7.05 -8.62 4.14
CA ILE A 141 -6.53 -9.41 3.01
C ILE A 141 -5.17 -8.86 2.61
N GLU A 142 -5.06 -7.55 2.37
CA GLU A 142 -3.81 -6.91 1.98
C GLU A 142 -2.69 -7.15 3.00
N LEU A 143 -2.98 -6.94 4.29
CA LEU A 143 -2.01 -7.23 5.34
C LEU A 143 -1.60 -8.70 5.34
N GLY A 144 -2.53 -9.62 5.14
CA GLY A 144 -2.25 -11.05 5.09
C GLY A 144 -1.35 -11.45 3.93
N ILE A 145 -1.55 -10.84 2.75
CA ILE A 145 -0.70 -11.04 1.57
C ILE A 145 0.74 -10.60 1.88
N VAL A 146 0.91 -9.41 2.45
CA VAL A 146 2.23 -8.90 2.83
C VAL A 146 2.90 -9.79 3.88
N VAL A 147 2.15 -10.25 4.88
CA VAL A 147 2.68 -11.15 5.93
C VAL A 147 3.08 -12.52 5.36
N ALA A 148 2.34 -13.05 4.40
CA ALA A 148 2.72 -14.28 3.69
C ALA A 148 4.04 -14.06 2.92
N GLY A 149 4.18 -12.93 2.22
CA GLY A 149 5.44 -12.53 1.61
C GLY A 149 6.59 -12.46 2.62
N ALA A 150 6.38 -11.81 3.77
CA ALA A 150 7.38 -11.73 4.83
C ALA A 150 7.78 -13.12 5.37
N ARG A 151 6.86 -14.05 5.48
CA ARG A 151 7.16 -15.44 5.88
C ARG A 151 7.99 -16.18 4.83
N ARG A 152 7.73 -15.93 3.55
CA ARG A 152 8.55 -16.46 2.45
C ARG A 152 9.98 -15.90 2.49
N ASP A 153 10.13 -14.60 2.76
CA ASP A 153 11.45 -13.95 2.94
C ASP A 153 12.25 -14.62 4.08
N LEU A 154 11.54 -15.20 5.07
CA LEU A 154 12.11 -15.98 6.18
C LEU A 154 12.29 -17.48 5.87
N GLY A 155 11.96 -17.94 4.66
CA GLY A 155 11.99 -19.36 4.29
C GLY A 155 10.85 -20.21 4.93
N GLN A 156 9.84 -19.57 5.51
CA GLN A 156 8.72 -20.21 6.21
C GLN A 156 7.54 -20.47 5.25
N ASN A 157 7.76 -21.26 4.19
CA ASN A 157 6.80 -21.43 3.10
C ASN A 157 5.46 -22.01 3.55
N ASP A 158 5.44 -23.05 4.38
CA ASP A 158 4.20 -23.63 4.90
C ASP A 158 3.41 -22.65 5.78
N ALA A 159 4.13 -21.82 6.53
CA ALA A 159 3.50 -20.78 7.33
C ALA A 159 2.93 -19.65 6.48
N ALA A 160 3.51 -19.35 5.31
CA ALA A 160 2.95 -18.42 4.34
C ALA A 160 1.62 -18.96 3.79
N VAL A 161 1.58 -20.22 3.35
CA VAL A 161 0.34 -20.88 2.91
C VAL A 161 -0.73 -20.83 4.01
N ALA A 162 -0.38 -21.23 5.24
CA ALA A 162 -1.32 -21.21 6.37
C ALA A 162 -1.81 -19.81 6.72
N THR A 163 -1.02 -18.77 6.47
CA THR A 163 -1.42 -17.37 6.67
C THR A 163 -2.54 -16.97 5.71
N LEU A 164 -2.36 -17.27 4.42
CA LEU A 164 -3.35 -16.95 3.40
C LEU A 164 -4.60 -17.83 3.51
N GLN A 165 -4.44 -19.11 3.84
CA GLN A 165 -5.56 -20.04 4.03
C GLN A 165 -6.54 -19.57 5.12
N ARG A 166 -6.05 -18.90 6.18
CA ARG A 166 -6.92 -18.32 7.23
C ARG A 166 -7.77 -17.15 6.78
N LEU A 167 -7.45 -16.55 5.64
CA LEU A 167 -8.24 -15.49 5.00
C LEU A 167 -9.34 -16.06 4.10
N GLU A 168 -9.48 -17.39 4.08
CA GLU A 168 -10.52 -18.12 3.36
C GLU A 168 -10.57 -17.76 1.87
N PRO A 169 -9.45 -17.99 1.13
CA PRO A 169 -9.45 -17.75 -0.32
C PRO A 169 -10.58 -18.55 -0.97
N THR A 170 -11.29 -17.92 -1.89
CA THR A 170 -12.47 -18.51 -2.52
C THR A 170 -12.40 -18.38 -4.03
N GLN A 171 -12.89 -19.40 -4.75
CA GLN A 171 -13.10 -19.38 -6.19
C GLN A 171 -14.49 -18.86 -6.59
N ASN A 172 -15.31 -18.44 -5.62
CA ASN A 172 -16.66 -17.94 -5.84
C ASN A 172 -16.73 -16.41 -5.94
N SER A 173 -15.58 -15.71 -5.98
CA SER A 173 -15.52 -14.26 -6.07
C SER A 173 -14.47 -13.82 -7.08
N SER A 174 -14.85 -12.87 -7.94
CA SER A 174 -13.97 -12.18 -8.90
C SER A 174 -13.64 -10.76 -8.48
N SER A 175 -13.97 -10.34 -7.25
CA SER A 175 -13.58 -9.02 -6.78
C SER A 175 -12.05 -8.89 -6.64
N ILE A 176 -11.52 -7.72 -6.93
CA ILE A 176 -10.07 -7.47 -6.95
C ILE A 176 -9.37 -7.95 -5.67
N PRO A 177 -9.84 -7.68 -4.44
CA PRO A 177 -9.18 -8.18 -3.24
C PRO A 177 -9.13 -9.71 -3.17
N HIS A 178 -10.21 -10.40 -3.59
CA HIS A 178 -10.25 -11.86 -3.59
C HIS A 178 -9.39 -12.47 -4.69
N LEU A 179 -9.31 -11.86 -5.87
CA LEU A 179 -8.38 -12.30 -6.93
C LEU A 179 -6.93 -12.15 -6.50
N ARG A 180 -6.57 -11.03 -5.84
CA ARG A 180 -5.24 -10.83 -5.27
C ARG A 180 -4.92 -11.87 -4.19
N LEU A 181 -5.89 -12.19 -3.32
CA LEU A 181 -5.73 -13.24 -2.32
C LEU A 181 -5.54 -14.61 -2.97
N ALA A 182 -6.35 -14.96 -3.96
CA ALA A 182 -6.27 -16.21 -4.69
C ALA A 182 -4.92 -16.35 -5.40
N TYR A 183 -4.46 -15.30 -6.07
CA TYR A 183 -3.13 -15.27 -6.69
C TYR A 183 -2.00 -15.47 -5.66
N ALA A 184 -2.02 -14.71 -4.57
CA ALA A 184 -0.99 -14.85 -3.52
C ALA A 184 -1.00 -16.24 -2.89
N TYR A 185 -2.17 -16.85 -2.77
CA TYR A 185 -2.32 -18.23 -2.25
C TYR A 185 -1.76 -19.26 -3.23
N ALA A 186 -2.06 -19.12 -4.55
CA ALA A 186 -1.49 -19.94 -5.60
C ALA A 186 0.05 -19.89 -5.58
N ASP A 187 0.61 -18.67 -5.54
CA ASP A 187 2.06 -18.46 -5.52
C ASP A 187 2.71 -19.04 -4.24
N ALA A 188 2.07 -18.90 -3.08
CA ALA A 188 2.55 -19.53 -1.85
C ALA A 188 2.52 -21.06 -1.90
N LEU A 189 1.46 -21.65 -2.47
CA LEU A 189 1.36 -23.10 -2.71
C LEU A 189 2.46 -23.60 -3.64
N PHE A 190 2.69 -22.87 -4.73
CA PHE A 190 3.75 -23.20 -5.70
C PHE A 190 5.13 -23.24 -5.03
N VAL A 191 5.47 -22.21 -4.27
CA VAL A 191 6.77 -22.12 -3.56
C VAL A 191 6.88 -23.18 -2.45
N ALA A 192 5.76 -23.60 -1.86
CA ALA A 192 5.72 -24.72 -0.90
C ALA A 192 5.79 -26.10 -1.58
N GLY A 193 5.89 -26.19 -2.91
CA GLY A 193 5.97 -27.45 -3.67
C GLY A 193 4.61 -28.11 -3.97
N ARG A 194 3.49 -27.48 -3.61
CA ARG A 194 2.12 -27.96 -3.80
C ARG A 194 1.60 -27.55 -5.19
N LYS A 195 2.28 -28.04 -6.23
CA LYS A 195 2.10 -27.56 -7.62
C LYS A 195 0.72 -27.78 -8.20
N GLU A 196 0.10 -28.95 -7.95
CA GLU A 196 -1.24 -29.23 -8.49
C GLU A 196 -2.30 -28.29 -7.92
N GLU A 197 -2.23 -28.04 -6.61
CA GLU A 197 -3.14 -27.09 -5.97
C GLU A 197 -2.88 -25.66 -6.46
N ALA A 198 -1.62 -25.26 -6.62
CA ALA A 198 -1.27 -23.95 -7.19
C ALA A 198 -1.86 -23.77 -8.59
N LYS A 199 -1.79 -24.80 -9.45
CA LYS A 199 -2.32 -24.80 -10.80
C LYS A 199 -3.83 -24.52 -10.82
N GLU A 200 -4.60 -25.16 -9.93
CA GLU A 200 -6.05 -24.92 -9.82
C GLU A 200 -6.36 -23.45 -9.47
N TRP A 201 -5.60 -22.86 -8.54
CA TRP A 201 -5.79 -21.49 -8.13
C TRP A 201 -5.33 -20.48 -9.18
N PHE A 202 -4.20 -20.72 -9.87
CA PHE A 202 -3.78 -19.88 -11.00
C PHE A 202 -4.79 -19.93 -12.15
N ALA A 203 -5.38 -21.12 -12.45
CA ALA A 203 -6.42 -21.24 -13.45
C ALA A 203 -7.67 -20.43 -13.10
N HIS A 204 -8.08 -20.44 -11.83
CA HIS A 204 -9.18 -19.60 -11.35
C HIS A 204 -8.87 -18.11 -11.55
N VAL A 205 -7.69 -17.64 -11.14
CA VAL A 205 -7.30 -16.23 -11.28
C VAL A 205 -7.26 -15.85 -12.75
N ALA A 206 -6.55 -16.60 -13.59
CA ALA A 206 -6.44 -16.31 -15.03
C ALA A 206 -7.79 -16.23 -15.74
N SER A 207 -8.78 -17.02 -15.30
CA SER A 207 -10.14 -17.01 -15.88
C SER A 207 -11.00 -15.82 -15.44
N ASN A 208 -10.59 -15.06 -14.41
CA ASN A 208 -11.37 -13.98 -13.82
C ASN A 208 -10.60 -12.63 -13.78
N ASP A 209 -9.35 -12.59 -14.20
CA ASP A 209 -8.50 -11.40 -14.20
C ASP A 209 -8.64 -10.64 -15.53
N GLU A 210 -9.82 -10.07 -15.78
CA GLU A 210 -10.13 -9.32 -17.00
C GLU A 210 -9.24 -8.07 -17.19
N GLY A 211 -8.68 -7.56 -16.09
CA GLY A 211 -7.83 -6.37 -16.06
C GLY A 211 -6.34 -6.66 -16.17
N GLU A 212 -5.94 -7.93 -16.37
CA GLU A 212 -4.53 -8.35 -16.40
C GLU A 212 -3.72 -7.82 -15.19
N LEU A 213 -4.35 -7.83 -13.99
CA LEU A 213 -3.74 -7.35 -12.76
C LEU A 213 -2.60 -8.26 -12.25
N THR A 214 -2.56 -9.50 -12.78
CA THR A 214 -1.59 -10.52 -12.39
C THR A 214 -1.00 -11.23 -13.61
N ASP A 215 0.10 -11.95 -13.42
CA ASP A 215 0.68 -12.84 -14.41
C ASP A 215 0.15 -14.30 -14.32
N ALA A 216 -1.03 -14.50 -13.74
CA ALA A 216 -1.57 -15.84 -13.45
C ALA A 216 -1.64 -16.75 -14.68
N ALA A 217 -1.96 -16.20 -15.85
CA ALA A 217 -1.99 -16.96 -17.10
C ALA A 217 -0.59 -17.47 -17.48
N VAL A 218 0.43 -16.63 -17.36
CA VAL A 218 1.83 -17.02 -17.61
C VAL A 218 2.29 -18.10 -16.62
N ARG A 219 1.97 -17.92 -15.34
CA ARG A 219 2.29 -18.91 -14.28
C ARG A 219 1.60 -20.25 -14.51
N LEU A 220 0.38 -20.23 -15.03
CA LEU A 220 -0.37 -21.44 -15.38
C LEU A 220 0.31 -22.20 -16.53
N ASP A 221 0.75 -21.51 -17.56
CA ASP A 221 1.46 -22.10 -18.70
C ASP A 221 2.81 -22.71 -18.29
N GLU A 222 3.53 -22.09 -17.34
CA GLU A 222 4.78 -22.63 -16.78
C GLU A 222 4.59 -23.94 -16.00
N LEU A 223 3.39 -24.16 -15.48
CA LEU A 223 3.06 -25.36 -14.71
C LEU A 223 2.59 -26.54 -15.60
N GLY A 224 2.34 -26.29 -16.89
CA GLY A 224 2.06 -27.30 -17.92
C GLY A 224 0.68 -27.90 -17.81
#